data_4754d21f9b601ed8e8e3407e92b11b51
#
_entry.id   4754d21f9b601ed8e8e3407e92b11b51
#
_cell.length_a   1.000
_cell.length_b   1.000
_cell.length_c   1.000
_cell.angle_alpha   90.00
_cell.angle_beta   90.00
_cell.angle_gamma   90.00
#
_symmetry.space_group_name_H-M   'P 1'
#
loop_
_entity.id
_entity.type
_entity.pdbx_description
1 polymer ?
#
loop_
_entity_poly.entity_id
_entity_poly.type
_entity_poly.pdbx_seq_one_letter_code
_entity_poly.pdbx_strand_id
1 'polypeptide(L)'
;IGAVNSIIEERRNNGPFNDIFNFMERVPSTSVNKKGIEALAYSGAFDSFPEINRGSFAMDAGKGETCLDLLIRYGSLYQKTAESMKNSLFGGGDEIETVRPPLPVLPELDQIEMLKKEKELVGMYISAHPLDRFRFEIEHFTTMDLPSWNDYVDKVSASRNREDFDKDQWIAGLVSSVEVKPKANGNGVFCRLSIEDFKGTTSFVLFDKDYEAVSGYLRPHEFLLMRVYVAPRYKSSGDKNNKVLEISGGRVKIRSITLLANVRESMVREMVIDMPLERIDAELRKNLKKAVSRSKGKSRLAFNVYDRENRINVEFVSRKYSVLASDELLRWLDAAGLHYRINK
;
A
#
# COMPACT_ATOMS: atom_id res chain seq x y z
N ILE A 1 -14.03 11.44 -22.02
CA ILE A 1 -13.13 12.13 -22.99
C ILE A 1 -13.51 13.61 -23.08
N GLY A 2 -14.79 14.01 -23.22
CA GLY A 2 -15.22 15.40 -23.34
C GLY A 2 -14.79 16.31 -22.19
N ALA A 3 -15.01 15.89 -20.93
CA ALA A 3 -14.62 16.67 -19.74
C ALA A 3 -13.11 16.96 -19.68
N VAL A 4 -12.28 15.96 -19.98
CA VAL A 4 -10.81 16.09 -19.96
C VAL A 4 -10.36 17.06 -21.04
N ASN A 5 -10.91 16.95 -22.25
CA ASN A 5 -10.59 17.86 -23.35
C ASN A 5 -10.96 19.30 -23.02
N SER A 6 -12.14 19.53 -22.42
CA SER A 6 -12.58 20.87 -21.98
C SER A 6 -11.61 21.51 -20.99
N ILE A 7 -11.12 20.74 -19.99
CA ILE A 7 -10.13 21.23 -19.03
C ILE A 7 -8.78 21.54 -19.71
N ILE A 8 -8.34 20.66 -20.62
CA ILE A 8 -7.06 20.85 -21.33
C ILE A 8 -7.11 22.07 -22.23
N GLU A 9 -8.20 22.25 -22.98
CA GLU A 9 -8.40 23.38 -23.87
C GLU A 9 -8.46 24.71 -23.10
N GLU A 10 -9.21 24.72 -21.98
CA GLU A 10 -9.29 25.89 -21.12
C GLU A 10 -7.91 26.28 -20.55
N ARG A 11 -7.15 25.30 -20.09
CA ARG A 11 -5.79 25.52 -19.58
C ARG A 11 -4.81 26.00 -20.67
N ARG A 12 -4.95 25.49 -21.90
CA ARG A 12 -4.12 25.92 -23.05
C ARG A 12 -4.40 27.34 -23.48
N ASN A 13 -5.67 27.71 -23.50
CA ASN A 13 -6.10 29.02 -24.02
C ASN A 13 -5.88 30.15 -23.00
N ASN A 14 -6.10 29.85 -21.71
CA ASN A 14 -6.18 30.85 -20.63
C ASN A 14 -5.15 30.62 -19.51
N GLY A 15 -4.17 29.73 -19.73
CA GLY A 15 -3.12 29.43 -18.77
C GLY A 15 -3.52 28.49 -17.64
N PRO A 16 -2.59 28.15 -16.71
CA PRO A 16 -2.85 27.28 -15.58
C PRO A 16 -3.94 27.82 -14.66
N PHE A 17 -4.57 26.93 -13.88
CA PHE A 17 -5.50 27.31 -12.82
C PHE A 17 -4.71 27.71 -11.58
N ASN A 18 -5.09 28.84 -10.95
CA ASN A 18 -4.37 29.40 -9.81
C ASN A 18 -4.84 28.82 -8.48
N ASP A 19 -6.13 28.51 -8.37
CA ASP A 19 -6.78 27.97 -7.18
C ASP A 19 -8.04 27.17 -7.57
N ILE A 20 -8.69 26.56 -6.60
CA ILE A 20 -9.89 25.74 -6.84
C ILE A 20 -11.06 26.61 -7.36
N PHE A 21 -11.19 27.83 -6.88
CA PHE A 21 -12.26 28.73 -7.35
C PHE A 21 -12.05 29.12 -8.80
N ASN A 22 -10.80 29.45 -9.18
CA ASN A 22 -10.45 29.76 -10.57
C ASN A 22 -10.73 28.59 -11.51
N PHE A 23 -10.52 27.35 -11.05
CA PHE A 23 -10.92 26.15 -11.78
C PHE A 23 -12.45 26.10 -11.97
N MET A 24 -13.22 26.29 -10.90
CA MET A 24 -14.68 26.24 -10.94
C MET A 24 -15.32 27.39 -11.73
N GLU A 25 -14.68 28.54 -11.78
CA GLU A 25 -15.10 29.72 -12.55
C GLU A 25 -14.94 29.49 -14.06
N ARG A 26 -13.82 28.86 -14.46
CA ARG A 26 -13.39 28.76 -15.87
C ARG A 26 -13.85 27.48 -16.56
N VAL A 27 -13.90 26.35 -15.83
CA VAL A 27 -14.30 25.07 -16.43
C VAL A 27 -15.83 24.97 -16.46
N PRO A 28 -16.47 24.83 -17.65
CA PRO A 28 -17.92 24.80 -17.78
C PRO A 28 -18.54 23.66 -16.95
N SER A 29 -19.49 23.99 -16.09
CA SER A 29 -20.20 23.00 -15.25
C SER A 29 -21.01 21.99 -16.07
N THR A 30 -21.33 22.32 -17.33
CA THR A 30 -21.95 21.42 -18.31
C THR A 30 -20.99 20.36 -18.85
N SER A 31 -19.70 20.64 -18.82
CA SER A 31 -18.65 19.75 -19.35
C SER A 31 -18.12 18.77 -18.30
N VAL A 32 -18.04 19.19 -17.03
CA VAL A 32 -17.49 18.38 -15.93
C VAL A 32 -18.52 18.29 -14.81
N ASN A 33 -19.11 17.11 -14.68
CA ASN A 33 -20.13 16.83 -13.63
C ASN A 33 -19.49 16.58 -12.25
N LYS A 34 -20.32 16.49 -11.20
CA LYS A 34 -19.92 16.24 -9.81
C LYS A 34 -18.97 15.05 -9.68
N LYS A 35 -19.28 13.89 -10.33
CA LYS A 35 -18.43 12.69 -10.30
C LYS A 35 -17.07 12.94 -10.95
N GLY A 36 -17.02 13.76 -12.02
CA GLY A 36 -15.76 14.13 -12.66
C GLY A 36 -14.87 14.98 -11.76
N ILE A 37 -15.45 15.96 -11.06
CA ILE A 37 -14.70 16.79 -10.09
C ILE A 37 -14.25 15.95 -8.89
N GLU A 38 -15.09 15.07 -8.40
CA GLU A 38 -14.77 14.14 -7.31
C GLU A 38 -13.60 13.21 -7.70
N ALA A 39 -13.63 12.65 -8.91
CA ALA A 39 -12.53 11.83 -9.43
C ALA A 39 -11.22 12.62 -9.54
N LEU A 40 -11.26 13.86 -10.02
CA LEU A 40 -10.10 14.76 -10.07
C LEU A 40 -9.56 15.06 -8.67
N ALA A 41 -10.44 15.34 -7.69
CA ALA A 41 -10.05 15.64 -6.32
C ALA A 41 -9.31 14.46 -5.68
N TYR A 42 -9.90 13.26 -5.71
CA TYR A 42 -9.29 12.09 -5.10
C TYR A 42 -8.11 11.50 -5.88
N SER A 43 -7.99 11.78 -7.18
CA SER A 43 -6.77 11.44 -7.94
C SER A 43 -5.60 12.39 -7.73
N GLY A 44 -5.79 13.47 -6.95
CA GLY A 44 -4.75 14.44 -6.63
C GLY A 44 -4.56 15.55 -7.66
N ALA A 45 -5.51 15.73 -8.57
CA ALA A 45 -5.41 16.78 -9.59
C ALA A 45 -5.36 18.20 -9.01
N PHE A 46 -5.84 18.38 -7.77
CA PHE A 46 -5.88 19.67 -7.08
C PHE A 46 -4.86 19.78 -5.93
N ASP A 47 -3.94 18.81 -5.77
CA ASP A 47 -2.95 18.82 -4.68
C ASP A 47 -1.96 20.00 -4.74
N SER A 48 -1.88 20.70 -5.87
CA SER A 48 -1.09 21.92 -6.03
C SER A 48 -1.75 23.18 -5.43
N PHE A 49 -3.03 23.10 -5.05
CA PHE A 49 -3.77 24.22 -4.46
C PHE A 49 -3.64 24.19 -2.93
N PRO A 50 -2.98 25.17 -2.32
CA PRO A 50 -2.67 25.14 -0.89
C PRO A 50 -3.90 25.33 0.01
N GLU A 51 -4.99 25.90 -0.53
CA GLU A 51 -6.22 26.20 0.22
C GLU A 51 -7.16 25.01 0.40
N ILE A 52 -6.90 23.89 -0.30
CA ILE A 52 -7.76 22.70 -0.28
C ILE A 52 -6.92 21.43 -0.35
N ASN A 53 -7.39 20.35 0.25
CA ASN A 53 -6.82 19.02 0.10
C ASN A 53 -7.89 17.97 -0.25
N ARG A 54 -7.48 16.76 -0.57
CA ARG A 54 -8.39 15.68 -1.01
C ARG A 54 -9.51 15.41 0.01
N GLY A 55 -9.24 15.52 1.33
CA GLY A 55 -10.23 15.32 2.39
C GLY A 55 -11.26 16.43 2.49
N SER A 56 -10.88 17.65 2.12
CA SER A 56 -11.74 18.82 2.21
C SER A 56 -13.02 18.68 1.39
N PHE A 57 -12.95 18.00 0.23
CA PHE A 57 -14.09 17.85 -0.67
C PHE A 57 -15.28 17.10 -0.05
N ALA A 58 -15.04 16.19 0.90
CA ALA A 58 -16.07 15.43 1.59
C ALA A 58 -16.56 16.11 2.88
N MET A 59 -15.91 17.19 3.32
CA MET A 59 -16.28 17.87 4.57
C MET A 59 -17.64 18.55 4.45
N ASP A 60 -18.37 18.59 5.57
CA ASP A 60 -19.61 19.37 5.70
C ASP A 60 -19.27 20.87 5.60
N ALA A 61 -19.84 21.52 4.60
CA ALA A 61 -19.76 22.97 4.41
C ALA A 61 -20.93 23.72 5.05
N GLY A 62 -21.75 23.03 5.84
CA GLY A 62 -22.98 23.55 6.46
C GLY A 62 -24.24 23.24 5.65
N LYS A 63 -25.37 23.23 6.33
CA LYS A 63 -26.72 22.96 5.76
C LYS A 63 -26.87 21.58 5.10
N GLY A 64 -26.02 20.60 5.46
CA GLY A 64 -26.02 19.25 4.87
C GLY A 64 -25.42 19.15 3.46
N GLU A 65 -24.68 20.17 3.03
CA GLU A 65 -23.92 20.17 1.77
C GLU A 65 -22.44 19.87 2.03
N THR A 66 -21.80 19.12 1.13
CA THR A 66 -20.36 18.93 1.16
C THR A 66 -19.63 20.15 0.59
N CYS A 67 -18.35 20.31 0.91
CA CYS A 67 -17.49 21.32 0.28
C CYS A 67 -17.50 21.22 -1.26
N LEU A 68 -17.55 19.99 -1.79
CA LEU A 68 -17.70 19.76 -3.22
C LEU A 68 -19.01 20.34 -3.77
N ASP A 69 -20.14 20.15 -3.07
CA ASP A 69 -21.44 20.71 -3.49
C ASP A 69 -21.42 22.23 -3.45
N LEU A 70 -20.82 22.82 -2.43
CA LEU A 70 -20.63 24.26 -2.28
C LEU A 70 -19.83 24.84 -3.45
N LEU A 71 -18.71 24.20 -3.83
CA LEU A 71 -17.85 24.62 -4.93
C LEU A 71 -18.57 24.53 -6.28
N ILE A 72 -19.32 23.46 -6.54
CA ILE A 72 -20.10 23.28 -7.76
C ILE A 72 -21.20 24.35 -7.86
N ARG A 73 -21.90 24.63 -6.77
CA ARG A 73 -22.92 25.66 -6.72
C ARG A 73 -22.33 27.05 -7.00
N TYR A 74 -21.17 27.36 -6.37
CA TYR A 74 -20.45 28.59 -6.60
C TYR A 74 -20.07 28.77 -8.08
N GLY A 75 -19.40 27.77 -8.67
CA GLY A 75 -18.98 27.81 -10.07
C GLY A 75 -20.15 27.98 -11.04
N SER A 76 -21.26 27.25 -10.80
CA SER A 76 -22.47 27.37 -11.62
C SER A 76 -23.12 28.75 -11.51
N LEU A 77 -23.12 29.36 -10.32
CA LEU A 77 -23.65 30.72 -10.11
C LEU A 77 -22.77 31.75 -10.83
N TYR A 78 -21.45 31.66 -10.65
CA TYR A 78 -20.48 32.54 -11.30
C TYR A 78 -20.63 32.51 -12.83
N GLN A 79 -20.68 31.31 -13.43
CA GLN A 79 -20.81 31.15 -14.89
C GLN A 79 -22.12 31.74 -15.43
N LYS A 80 -23.25 31.50 -14.74
CA LYS A 80 -24.56 32.08 -15.10
C LYS A 80 -24.55 33.61 -15.03
N THR A 81 -23.93 34.17 -14.00
CA THR A 81 -23.82 35.62 -13.83
C THR A 81 -22.96 36.22 -14.96
N ALA A 82 -21.83 35.56 -15.27
CA ALA A 82 -20.96 35.97 -16.36
C ALA A 82 -21.64 35.93 -17.75
N GLU A 83 -22.45 34.90 -18.01
CA GLU A 83 -23.26 34.78 -19.22
C GLU A 83 -24.33 35.86 -19.30
N SER A 84 -25.01 36.13 -18.19
CA SER A 84 -26.05 37.17 -18.14
C SER A 84 -25.48 38.57 -18.39
N MET A 85 -24.27 38.86 -17.89
CA MET A 85 -23.58 40.12 -18.12
C MET A 85 -23.12 40.26 -19.59
N LYS A 86 -22.60 39.19 -20.22
CA LYS A 86 -22.24 39.20 -21.63
C LYS A 86 -23.44 39.45 -22.55
N ASN A 87 -24.63 39.01 -22.15
CA ASN A 87 -25.85 39.13 -22.94
C ASN A 87 -26.66 40.41 -22.59
N SER A 88 -26.22 41.24 -21.64
CA SER A 88 -26.85 42.47 -21.30
C SER A 88 -26.51 43.58 -22.30
N LEU A 89 -27.53 44.18 -22.92
CA LEU A 89 -27.40 45.29 -23.89
C LEU A 89 -26.88 46.59 -23.25
N PHE A 90 -26.95 46.71 -21.92
CA PHE A 90 -26.39 47.81 -21.15
C PHE A 90 -25.10 47.35 -20.47
N GLY A 91 -24.04 47.24 -21.22
CA GLY A 91 -22.73 46.85 -20.74
C GLY A 91 -22.23 47.76 -19.62
N GLY A 92 -22.61 47.45 -18.41
CA GLY A 92 -22.00 48.01 -17.23
C GLY A 92 -20.73 47.19 -16.95
N GLY A 93 -19.58 47.85 -16.92
CA GLY A 93 -18.30 47.25 -16.60
C GLY A 93 -18.10 46.90 -15.12
N ASP A 94 -19.19 46.46 -14.45
CA ASP A 94 -19.11 46.03 -13.06
C ASP A 94 -18.49 44.62 -13.03
N GLU A 95 -17.43 44.47 -12.24
CA GLU A 95 -16.85 43.16 -11.91
C GLU A 95 -17.92 42.24 -11.36
N ILE A 96 -17.82 40.96 -11.71
CA ILE A 96 -18.73 39.90 -11.17
C ILE A 96 -18.49 39.79 -9.67
N GLU A 97 -19.26 40.48 -8.86
CA GLU A 97 -19.23 40.38 -7.39
C GLU A 97 -19.87 39.06 -6.91
N THR A 98 -19.34 37.92 -7.35
CA THR A 98 -19.72 36.65 -6.74
C THR A 98 -18.74 36.37 -5.62
N VAL A 99 -19.21 36.57 -4.38
CA VAL A 99 -18.38 36.33 -3.18
C VAL A 99 -17.97 34.86 -3.10
N ARG A 100 -16.68 34.60 -3.06
CA ARG A 100 -16.11 33.26 -2.87
C ARG A 100 -16.52 32.73 -1.48
N PRO A 101 -17.12 31.55 -1.38
CA PRO A 101 -17.52 31.00 -0.09
C PRO A 101 -16.28 30.59 0.73
N PRO A 102 -16.38 30.62 2.07
CA PRO A 102 -15.30 30.13 2.93
C PRO A 102 -15.10 28.62 2.74
N LEU A 103 -13.84 28.18 2.62
CA LEU A 103 -13.50 26.78 2.60
C LEU A 103 -13.37 26.23 4.03
N PRO A 104 -13.67 24.93 4.24
CA PRO A 104 -13.47 24.32 5.54
C PRO A 104 -11.98 24.27 5.89
N VAL A 105 -11.67 24.20 7.19
CA VAL A 105 -10.28 23.98 7.67
C VAL A 105 -9.77 22.66 7.10
N LEU A 106 -8.52 22.65 6.64
CA LEU A 106 -7.89 21.47 6.05
C LEU A 106 -7.89 20.30 7.05
N PRO A 107 -8.57 19.18 6.76
CA PRO A 107 -8.56 18.02 7.64
C PRO A 107 -7.22 17.31 7.60
N GLU A 108 -6.88 16.63 8.70
CA GLU A 108 -5.85 15.60 8.66
C GLU A 108 -6.30 14.47 7.74
N LEU A 109 -5.42 14.05 6.84
CA LEU A 109 -5.73 13.02 5.86
C LEU A 109 -5.30 11.65 6.40
N ASP A 110 -6.22 10.72 6.50
CA ASP A 110 -5.88 9.31 6.60
C ASP A 110 -5.31 8.85 5.25
N GLN A 111 -3.99 8.67 5.22
CA GLN A 111 -3.27 8.29 4.02
C GLN A 111 -3.79 6.98 3.41
N ILE A 112 -4.18 6.01 4.24
CA ILE A 112 -4.68 4.71 3.76
C ILE A 112 -6.05 4.89 3.10
N GLU A 113 -6.93 5.68 3.71
CA GLU A 113 -8.26 5.95 3.17
C GLU A 113 -8.18 6.73 1.84
N MET A 114 -7.26 7.68 1.75
CA MET A 114 -7.00 8.42 0.50
C MET A 114 -6.51 7.50 -0.63
N LEU A 115 -5.53 6.66 -0.36
CA LEU A 115 -5.00 5.71 -1.34
C LEU A 115 -6.07 4.72 -1.79
N LYS A 116 -6.97 4.33 -0.88
CA LYS A 116 -8.12 3.49 -1.21
C LYS A 116 -9.06 4.18 -2.19
N LYS A 117 -9.46 5.42 -1.91
CA LYS A 117 -10.32 6.21 -2.81
C LYS A 117 -9.66 6.46 -4.16
N GLU A 118 -8.35 6.76 -4.16
CA GLU A 118 -7.56 6.90 -5.38
C GLU A 118 -7.65 5.64 -6.25
N LYS A 119 -7.43 4.46 -5.65
CA LYS A 119 -7.54 3.18 -6.35
C LYS A 119 -8.95 2.87 -6.83
N GLU A 120 -9.97 3.14 -6.02
CA GLU A 120 -11.39 2.94 -6.40
C GLU A 120 -11.78 3.77 -7.63
N LEU A 121 -11.26 4.99 -7.75
CA LEU A 121 -11.60 5.91 -8.82
C LEU A 121 -10.73 5.76 -10.07
N VAL A 122 -9.44 5.52 -9.89
CA VAL A 122 -8.44 5.48 -10.97
C VAL A 122 -8.12 4.03 -11.39
N GLY A 123 -8.40 3.07 -10.53
CA GLY A 123 -8.09 1.65 -10.74
C GLY A 123 -6.68 1.23 -10.28
N MET A 124 -5.83 2.20 -9.89
CA MET A 124 -4.47 1.96 -9.39
C MET A 124 -4.08 2.99 -8.34
N TYR A 125 -3.02 2.71 -7.58
CA TYR A 125 -2.38 3.67 -6.71
C TYR A 125 -1.43 4.57 -7.52
N ILE A 126 -1.55 5.89 -7.41
CA ILE A 126 -0.71 6.88 -8.11
C ILE A 126 0.24 7.56 -7.13
N SER A 127 -0.27 8.04 -5.99
CA SER A 127 0.47 8.88 -5.05
C SER A 127 1.50 8.10 -4.24
N ALA A 128 1.13 6.93 -3.74
CA ALA A 128 1.97 6.00 -2.98
C ALA A 128 1.29 4.62 -2.93
N HIS A 129 2.04 3.58 -2.59
CA HIS A 129 1.45 2.26 -2.36
C HIS A 129 1.26 2.00 -0.85
N PRO A 130 0.14 1.43 -0.38
CA PRO A 130 -0.07 1.16 1.05
C PRO A 130 1.03 0.30 1.67
N LEU A 131 1.69 -0.56 0.88
CA LEU A 131 2.81 -1.40 1.30
C LEU A 131 4.16 -0.67 1.37
N ASP A 132 4.27 0.60 0.96
CA ASP A 132 5.55 1.34 0.98
C ASP A 132 6.18 1.39 2.37
N ARG A 133 5.37 1.48 3.40
CA ARG A 133 5.83 1.46 4.79
C ARG A 133 6.40 0.11 5.25
N PHE A 134 6.17 -0.95 4.49
CA PHE A 134 6.63 -2.32 4.78
C PHE A 134 7.65 -2.83 3.76
N ARG A 135 8.30 -1.93 2.99
CA ARG A 135 9.31 -2.33 2.00
C ARG A 135 10.41 -3.18 2.60
N PHE A 136 10.89 -2.80 3.77
CA PHE A 136 11.91 -3.54 4.49
C PHE A 136 11.49 -4.98 4.79
N GLU A 137 10.28 -5.18 5.34
CA GLU A 137 9.74 -6.51 5.64
C GLU A 137 9.58 -7.35 4.37
N ILE A 138 9.07 -6.73 3.31
CA ILE A 138 8.85 -7.40 2.03
C ILE A 138 10.20 -7.81 1.41
N GLU A 139 11.16 -6.90 1.31
CA GLU A 139 12.47 -7.16 0.72
C GLU A 139 13.25 -8.24 1.47
N HIS A 140 13.18 -8.25 2.81
CA HIS A 140 13.97 -9.16 3.62
C HIS A 140 13.26 -10.49 3.91
N PHE A 141 11.93 -10.54 3.97
CA PHE A 141 11.21 -11.71 4.47
C PHE A 141 10.38 -12.45 3.42
N THR A 142 10.20 -11.92 2.22
CA THR A 142 9.56 -12.69 1.14
C THR A 142 10.58 -13.46 0.31
N THR A 143 10.13 -14.54 -0.31
CA THR A 143 10.92 -15.31 -1.29
C THR A 143 10.54 -14.97 -2.72
N MET A 144 9.32 -14.45 -2.93
CA MET A 144 8.80 -14.06 -4.24
C MET A 144 7.64 -13.06 -4.11
N ASP A 145 7.36 -12.34 -5.19
CA ASP A 145 6.16 -11.51 -5.34
C ASP A 145 4.93 -12.33 -5.74
N LEU A 146 3.74 -11.71 -5.71
CA LEU A 146 2.49 -12.42 -5.98
C LEU A 146 2.35 -12.92 -7.43
N PRO A 147 2.75 -12.21 -8.48
CA PRO A 147 2.80 -12.78 -9.83
C PRO A 147 3.69 -14.00 -9.92
N SER A 148 4.91 -13.96 -9.37
CA SER A 148 5.83 -15.10 -9.34
C SER A 148 5.28 -16.27 -8.53
N TRP A 149 4.52 -15.99 -7.46
CA TRP A 149 3.80 -17.00 -6.71
C TRP A 149 2.72 -17.70 -7.56
N ASN A 150 1.94 -16.95 -8.34
CA ASN A 150 0.92 -17.51 -9.22
C ASN A 150 1.56 -18.45 -10.24
N ASP A 151 2.65 -18.02 -10.90
CA ASP A 151 3.42 -18.84 -11.85
C ASP A 151 3.98 -20.10 -11.18
N TYR A 152 4.48 -19.97 -9.94
CA TYR A 152 4.96 -21.10 -9.15
C TYR A 152 3.86 -22.11 -8.85
N VAL A 153 2.67 -21.64 -8.44
CA VAL A 153 1.51 -22.48 -8.17
C VAL A 153 1.10 -23.26 -9.41
N ASP A 154 1.02 -22.60 -10.56
CA ASP A 154 0.64 -23.23 -11.83
C ASP A 154 1.65 -24.31 -12.23
N LYS A 155 2.95 -23.99 -12.15
CA LYS A 155 4.04 -24.92 -12.46
C LYS A 155 4.01 -26.17 -11.56
N VAL A 156 3.92 -25.96 -10.23
CA VAL A 156 3.90 -27.07 -9.26
C VAL A 156 2.63 -27.88 -9.40
N SER A 157 1.48 -27.24 -9.63
CA SER A 157 0.20 -27.94 -9.82
C SER A 157 0.15 -28.80 -11.08
N ALA A 158 0.94 -28.47 -12.11
CA ALA A 158 1.10 -29.28 -13.30
C ALA A 158 2.05 -30.47 -13.10
N SER A 159 2.91 -30.45 -12.07
CA SER A 159 3.88 -31.50 -11.80
C SER A 159 3.22 -32.81 -11.36
N ARG A 160 3.88 -33.92 -11.64
CA ARG A 160 3.55 -35.25 -11.12
C ARG A 160 4.63 -35.78 -10.18
N ASN A 161 5.72 -35.03 -9.98
CA ASN A 161 6.80 -35.38 -9.06
C ASN A 161 6.44 -34.90 -7.65
N ARG A 162 6.44 -35.84 -6.67
CA ARG A 162 6.14 -35.53 -5.26
C ARG A 162 7.10 -34.51 -4.63
N GLU A 163 8.36 -34.49 -5.09
CA GLU A 163 9.41 -33.62 -4.56
C GLU A 163 9.18 -32.12 -4.88
N ASP A 164 8.33 -31.80 -5.85
CA ASP A 164 8.03 -30.42 -6.19
C ASP A 164 7.06 -29.75 -5.20
N PHE A 165 6.32 -30.56 -4.45
CA PHE A 165 5.30 -30.10 -3.50
C PHE A 165 5.86 -29.84 -2.10
N ASP A 166 5.03 -29.24 -1.26
CA ASP A 166 5.25 -28.95 0.18
C ASP A 166 6.46 -28.04 0.49
N LYS A 167 7.00 -27.35 -0.52
CA LYS A 167 8.08 -26.37 -0.36
C LYS A 167 7.48 -25.04 0.09
N ASP A 168 7.93 -24.59 1.24
CA ASP A 168 7.46 -23.32 1.81
C ASP A 168 7.97 -22.12 1.02
N GLN A 169 7.07 -21.20 0.76
CA GLN A 169 7.34 -19.89 0.19
C GLN A 169 6.81 -18.80 1.11
N TRP A 170 7.49 -17.68 1.11
CA TRP A 170 7.09 -16.51 1.86
C TRP A 170 6.63 -15.42 0.89
N ILE A 171 5.40 -14.98 1.05
CA ILE A 171 4.79 -13.91 0.27
C ILE A 171 4.19 -12.88 1.22
N ALA A 172 4.10 -11.65 0.76
CA ALA A 172 3.47 -10.58 1.53
C ALA A 172 2.45 -9.82 0.68
N GLY A 173 1.46 -9.24 1.34
CA GLY A 173 0.46 -8.44 0.64
C GLY A 173 -0.52 -7.76 1.57
N LEU A 174 -1.27 -6.84 0.98
CA LEU A 174 -2.42 -6.19 1.56
C LEU A 174 -3.67 -7.03 1.27
N VAL A 175 -4.47 -7.31 2.28
CA VAL A 175 -5.78 -7.97 2.09
C VAL A 175 -6.73 -7.01 1.37
N SER A 176 -7.03 -7.33 0.11
CA SER A 176 -7.96 -6.55 -0.72
C SER A 176 -9.41 -6.95 -0.52
N SER A 177 -9.70 -8.24 -0.34
CA SER A 177 -11.05 -8.73 -0.03
C SER A 177 -11.06 -10.03 0.75
N VAL A 178 -12.11 -10.22 1.54
CA VAL A 178 -12.40 -11.45 2.27
C VAL A 178 -13.89 -11.77 2.11
N GLU A 179 -14.19 -12.86 1.41
CA GLU A 179 -15.55 -13.33 1.19
C GLU A 179 -15.75 -14.68 1.88
N VAL A 180 -16.58 -14.72 2.89
CA VAL A 180 -16.96 -15.98 3.57
C VAL A 180 -18.35 -16.38 3.12
N LYS A 181 -18.48 -17.61 2.60
CA LYS A 181 -19.75 -18.16 2.11
C LYS A 181 -19.96 -19.56 2.64
N PRO A 182 -21.22 -19.97 2.91
CA PRO A 182 -21.54 -21.36 3.20
C PRO A 182 -21.27 -22.23 1.96
N LYS A 183 -20.86 -23.47 2.20
CA LYS A 183 -20.73 -24.45 1.11
C LYS A 183 -22.11 -24.84 0.55
N ALA A 184 -22.16 -25.14 -0.73
CA ALA A 184 -23.39 -25.53 -1.41
C ALA A 184 -24.11 -26.76 -0.80
N ASN A 185 -23.36 -27.64 -0.12
CA ASN A 185 -23.91 -28.81 0.58
C ASN A 185 -24.39 -28.53 2.01
N GLY A 186 -24.37 -27.26 2.46
CA GLY A 186 -24.82 -26.84 3.79
C GLY A 186 -23.87 -27.18 4.94
N ASN A 187 -22.81 -27.94 4.71
CA ASN A 187 -21.86 -28.37 5.73
C ASN A 187 -20.55 -27.60 5.66
N GLY A 188 -20.42 -26.55 6.51
CA GLY A 188 -19.22 -25.76 6.64
C GLY A 188 -19.19 -24.50 5.77
N VAL A 189 -18.05 -23.82 5.81
CA VAL A 189 -17.83 -22.56 5.11
C VAL A 189 -16.59 -22.64 4.20
N PHE A 190 -16.55 -21.79 3.21
CA PHE A 190 -15.31 -21.48 2.50
C PHE A 190 -15.07 -19.97 2.50
N CYS A 191 -13.82 -19.58 2.54
CA CYS A 191 -13.40 -18.21 2.45
C CYS A 191 -12.58 -18.01 1.18
N ARG A 192 -12.93 -16.99 0.41
CA ARG A 192 -12.07 -16.47 -0.65
C ARG A 192 -11.33 -15.26 -0.09
N LEU A 193 -10.02 -15.38 0.04
CA LEU A 193 -9.10 -14.34 0.44
C LEU A 193 -8.39 -13.83 -0.81
N SER A 194 -8.45 -12.52 -1.08
CA SER A 194 -7.63 -11.87 -2.11
C SER A 194 -6.64 -10.94 -1.45
N ILE A 195 -5.39 -11.03 -1.89
CA ILE A 195 -4.31 -10.14 -1.46
C ILE A 195 -3.62 -9.52 -2.66
N GLU A 196 -3.03 -8.35 -2.46
CA GLU A 196 -2.29 -7.61 -3.48
C GLU A 196 -0.93 -7.16 -2.97
N ASP A 197 0.04 -7.09 -3.86
CA ASP A 197 1.35 -6.51 -3.64
C ASP A 197 1.62 -5.36 -4.63
N PHE A 198 2.88 -4.93 -4.76
CA PHE A 198 3.30 -3.88 -5.69
C PHE A 198 3.11 -4.26 -7.17
N LYS A 199 3.03 -5.55 -7.49
CA LYS A 199 3.12 -6.06 -8.87
C LYS A 199 1.84 -6.77 -9.33
N GLY A 200 1.02 -7.25 -8.39
CA GLY A 200 -0.19 -7.97 -8.77
C GLY A 200 -1.02 -8.47 -7.60
N THR A 201 -1.89 -9.41 -7.91
CA THR A 201 -2.84 -9.98 -6.96
C THR A 201 -2.83 -11.50 -6.99
N THR A 202 -3.21 -12.12 -5.88
CA THR A 202 -3.48 -13.55 -5.81
C THR A 202 -4.70 -13.83 -4.95
N SER A 203 -5.32 -15.00 -5.13
CA SER A 203 -6.49 -15.41 -4.36
C SER A 203 -6.32 -16.81 -3.79
N PHE A 204 -6.73 -16.97 -2.55
CA PHE A 204 -6.76 -18.24 -1.83
C PHE A 204 -8.20 -18.68 -1.59
N VAL A 205 -8.45 -19.96 -1.72
CA VAL A 205 -9.71 -20.57 -1.30
C VAL A 205 -9.44 -21.48 -0.11
N LEU A 206 -9.94 -21.07 1.06
CA LEU A 206 -9.74 -21.74 2.34
C LEU A 206 -11.05 -22.43 2.75
N PHE A 207 -10.97 -23.66 3.21
CA PHE A 207 -12.12 -24.44 3.62
C PHE A 207 -12.04 -24.79 5.10
N ASP A 208 -13.15 -24.70 5.80
CA ASP A 208 -13.36 -25.16 7.18
C ASP A 208 -12.14 -24.93 8.09
N LYS A 209 -11.43 -26.01 8.45
CA LYS A 209 -10.25 -25.97 9.31
C LYS A 209 -9.12 -25.06 8.81
N ASP A 210 -8.91 -25.00 7.49
CA ASP A 210 -7.89 -24.10 6.92
C ASP A 210 -8.29 -22.63 7.11
N TYR A 211 -9.58 -22.32 7.03
CA TYR A 211 -10.11 -20.98 7.31
C TYR A 211 -10.08 -20.68 8.82
N GLU A 212 -10.58 -21.58 9.65
CA GLU A 212 -10.62 -21.40 11.12
C GLU A 212 -9.24 -21.08 11.69
N ALA A 213 -8.20 -21.78 11.21
CA ALA A 213 -6.82 -21.60 11.67
C ALA A 213 -6.25 -20.19 11.44
N VAL A 214 -6.76 -19.46 10.46
CA VAL A 214 -6.21 -18.14 10.05
C VAL A 214 -7.24 -17.01 10.10
N SER A 215 -8.51 -17.30 10.42
CA SER A 215 -9.63 -16.34 10.35
C SER A 215 -9.39 -15.06 11.15
N GLY A 216 -8.66 -15.10 12.24
CA GLY A 216 -8.32 -13.95 13.07
C GLY A 216 -7.47 -12.88 12.35
N TYR A 217 -6.75 -13.27 11.30
CA TYR A 217 -5.91 -12.36 10.49
C TYR A 217 -6.62 -11.86 9.22
N LEU A 218 -7.73 -12.48 8.83
CA LEU A 218 -8.39 -12.23 7.56
C LEU A 218 -9.37 -11.07 7.68
N ARG A 219 -8.85 -9.85 7.66
CA ARG A 219 -9.65 -8.62 7.64
C ARG A 219 -9.22 -7.77 6.45
N PRO A 220 -10.16 -7.12 5.74
CA PRO A 220 -9.80 -6.15 4.71
C PRO A 220 -8.83 -5.09 5.25
N HIS A 221 -7.86 -4.72 4.43
CA HIS A 221 -6.80 -3.73 4.73
C HIS A 221 -5.75 -4.17 5.77
N GLU A 222 -5.73 -5.43 6.19
CA GLU A 222 -4.60 -5.97 6.96
C GLU A 222 -3.40 -6.24 6.04
N PHE A 223 -2.21 -6.07 6.59
CA PHE A 223 -0.93 -6.27 5.90
C PHE A 223 -0.30 -7.57 6.40
N LEU A 224 -0.21 -8.57 5.54
CA LEU A 224 0.15 -9.92 5.92
C LEU A 224 1.48 -10.36 5.31
N LEU A 225 2.29 -11.03 6.12
CA LEU A 225 3.36 -11.93 5.68
C LEU A 225 2.84 -13.36 5.85
N MET A 226 2.86 -14.14 4.78
CA MET A 226 2.27 -15.48 4.75
C MET A 226 3.32 -16.50 4.36
N ARG A 227 3.40 -17.59 5.12
CA ARG A 227 4.13 -18.78 4.75
C ARG A 227 3.17 -19.75 4.07
N VAL A 228 3.39 -20.00 2.80
CA VAL A 228 2.47 -20.73 1.92
C VAL A 228 3.20 -21.88 1.21
N TYR A 229 2.45 -22.87 0.78
CA TYR A 229 2.99 -23.99 0.01
C TYR A 229 1.91 -24.61 -0.87
N VAL A 230 2.32 -25.43 -1.84
CA VAL A 230 1.40 -26.21 -2.67
C VAL A 230 1.45 -27.66 -2.20
N ALA A 231 0.35 -28.15 -1.66
CA ALA A 231 0.18 -29.55 -1.29
C ALA A 231 -0.29 -30.39 -2.49
N PRO A 232 0.14 -31.65 -2.64
CA PRO A 232 -0.31 -32.49 -3.72
C PRO A 232 -1.76 -32.91 -3.52
N ARG A 233 -2.53 -32.94 -4.60
CA ARG A 233 -3.84 -33.60 -4.66
C ARG A 233 -3.65 -34.99 -5.24
N TYR A 234 -4.29 -35.98 -4.62
CA TYR A 234 -4.27 -37.35 -5.08
C TYR A 234 -5.62 -37.74 -5.65
N LYS A 235 -5.58 -38.46 -6.77
CA LYS A 235 -6.74 -39.13 -7.36
C LYS A 235 -6.48 -40.62 -7.28
N SER A 236 -7.49 -41.37 -6.85
CA SER A 236 -7.44 -42.83 -6.89
C SER A 236 -7.73 -43.29 -8.33
N SER A 237 -6.80 -43.99 -8.94
CA SER A 237 -7.02 -44.71 -10.20
C SER A 237 -6.83 -46.19 -9.97
N GLY A 238 -7.51 -47.05 -10.79
CA GLY A 238 -7.48 -48.50 -10.71
C GLY A 238 -8.79 -49.12 -10.21
N ASP A 239 -8.85 -50.46 -10.30
CA ASP A 239 -10.00 -51.26 -9.90
C ASP A 239 -10.11 -51.36 -8.36
N LYS A 240 -11.31 -51.80 -7.87
CA LYS A 240 -11.60 -51.89 -6.43
C LYS A 240 -10.54 -52.62 -5.60
N ASN A 241 -9.79 -53.50 -6.21
CA ASN A 241 -8.76 -54.32 -5.54
C ASN A 241 -7.32 -53.81 -5.74
N ASN A 242 -7.10 -52.80 -6.60
CA ASN A 242 -5.74 -52.28 -6.89
C ASN A 242 -5.79 -50.76 -7.07
N LYS A 243 -6.02 -50.05 -5.96
CA LYS A 243 -6.08 -48.58 -5.95
C LYS A 243 -4.68 -48.00 -5.96
N VAL A 244 -4.32 -47.30 -7.03
CA VAL A 244 -3.08 -46.50 -7.11
C VAL A 244 -3.45 -45.03 -6.87
N LEU A 245 -2.72 -44.38 -5.96
CA LEU A 245 -2.84 -42.94 -5.70
C LEU A 245 -1.87 -42.17 -6.60
N GLU A 246 -2.40 -41.45 -7.55
CA GLU A 246 -1.64 -40.60 -8.47
C GLU A 246 -1.83 -39.12 -8.14
N ILE A 247 -0.75 -38.32 -8.29
CA ILE A 247 -0.84 -36.89 -8.13
C ILE A 247 -1.65 -36.31 -9.29
N SER A 248 -2.79 -35.66 -8.97
CA SER A 248 -3.73 -35.09 -9.94
C SER A 248 -3.65 -33.56 -10.04
N GLY A 249 -2.80 -32.92 -9.25
CA GLY A 249 -2.62 -31.47 -9.20
C GLY A 249 -2.14 -30.96 -7.86
N GLY A 250 -2.18 -29.64 -7.68
CA GLY A 250 -1.84 -28.97 -6.45
C GLY A 250 -3.03 -28.38 -5.71
N ARG A 251 -2.85 -28.11 -4.42
CA ARG A 251 -3.73 -27.29 -3.60
C ARG A 251 -2.91 -26.34 -2.77
N VAL A 252 -3.14 -25.04 -2.91
CA VAL A 252 -2.49 -24.02 -2.10
C VAL A 252 -2.95 -24.14 -0.64
N LYS A 253 -2.00 -24.07 0.26
CA LYS A 253 -2.17 -24.10 1.71
C LYS A 253 -1.39 -22.97 2.37
N ILE A 254 -1.94 -22.44 3.45
CA ILE A 254 -1.28 -21.46 4.33
C ILE A 254 -0.76 -22.20 5.55
N ARG A 255 0.53 -22.08 5.83
CA ARG A 255 1.17 -22.68 7.00
C ARG A 255 1.11 -21.75 8.21
N SER A 256 1.38 -20.46 7.99
CA SER A 256 1.29 -19.42 9.03
C SER A 256 1.08 -18.05 8.43
N ILE A 257 0.52 -17.16 9.24
CA ILE A 257 0.34 -15.74 8.92
C ILE A 257 0.95 -14.92 10.06
N THR A 258 1.62 -13.84 9.70
CA THR A 258 2.14 -12.81 10.61
C THR A 258 1.73 -11.45 10.08
N LEU A 259 1.27 -10.54 10.93
CA LEU A 259 1.07 -9.14 10.53
C LEU A 259 2.40 -8.50 10.18
N LEU A 260 2.51 -7.81 9.05
CA LEU A 260 3.76 -7.15 8.63
C LEU A 260 4.29 -6.20 9.72
N ALA A 261 3.41 -5.53 10.45
CA ALA A 261 3.79 -4.68 11.57
C ALA A 261 4.56 -5.40 12.69
N ASN A 262 4.38 -6.73 12.82
CA ASN A 262 5.01 -7.53 13.89
C ASN A 262 6.25 -8.30 13.42
N VAL A 263 6.55 -8.30 12.11
CA VAL A 263 7.62 -9.10 11.50
C VAL A 263 8.98 -8.74 12.09
N ARG A 264 9.30 -7.47 12.20
CA ARG A 264 10.60 -7.02 12.73
C ARG A 264 10.86 -7.50 14.16
N GLU A 265 9.84 -7.45 15.00
CA GLU A 265 9.98 -7.87 16.40
C GLU A 265 10.00 -9.39 16.56
N SER A 266 9.22 -10.11 15.75
CA SER A 266 9.03 -11.56 15.92
C SER A 266 10.01 -12.42 15.11
N MET A 267 10.53 -11.90 13.98
CA MET A 267 11.31 -12.70 13.04
C MET A 267 12.78 -12.27 12.92
N VAL A 268 13.15 -11.04 13.34
CA VAL A 268 14.55 -10.62 13.37
C VAL A 268 15.20 -11.14 14.64
N ARG A 269 16.05 -12.14 14.53
CA ARG A 269 16.80 -12.69 15.69
C ARG A 269 18.05 -11.89 15.99
N GLU A 270 18.73 -11.45 14.94
CA GLU A 270 20.00 -10.75 15.08
C GLU A 270 20.16 -9.71 13.98
N MET A 271 20.75 -8.58 14.34
CA MET A 271 21.20 -7.52 13.43
C MET A 271 22.70 -7.39 13.54
N VAL A 272 23.40 -7.57 12.41
CA VAL A 272 24.86 -7.42 12.31
C VAL A 272 25.16 -6.15 11.53
N ILE A 273 25.88 -5.21 12.15
CA ILE A 273 26.31 -3.95 11.52
C ILE A 273 27.74 -4.11 11.04
N ASP A 274 27.98 -3.92 9.75
CA ASP A 274 29.31 -3.99 9.14
C ASP A 274 30.02 -2.64 9.33
N MET A 275 31.19 -2.67 10.01
CA MET A 275 31.94 -1.47 10.40
C MET A 275 33.39 -1.53 9.89
N PRO A 276 33.76 -0.69 8.90
CA PRO A 276 35.16 -0.53 8.52
C PRO A 276 35.98 0.00 9.70
N LEU A 277 37.12 -0.61 10.00
CA LEU A 277 37.94 -0.23 11.16
C LEU A 277 38.39 1.23 11.08
N GLU A 278 38.73 1.72 9.89
CA GLU A 278 39.16 3.09 9.62
C GLU A 278 38.08 4.16 9.91
N ARG A 279 36.80 3.74 9.96
CA ARG A 279 35.68 4.64 10.24
C ARG A 279 35.30 4.72 11.71
N ILE A 280 35.92 3.91 12.57
CA ILE A 280 35.56 3.84 14.00
C ILE A 280 36.26 4.96 14.76
N ASP A 281 35.60 6.12 14.85
CA ASP A 281 36.01 7.25 15.67
C ASP A 281 35.12 7.45 16.91
N ALA A 282 35.43 8.47 17.69
CA ALA A 282 34.68 8.80 18.90
C ALA A 282 33.27 9.33 18.59
N GLU A 283 33.10 10.02 17.48
CA GLU A 283 31.84 10.61 17.06
C GLU A 283 30.88 9.53 16.57
N LEU A 284 31.32 8.65 15.66
CA LEU A 284 30.54 7.52 15.19
C LEU A 284 30.07 6.65 16.37
N ARG A 285 30.98 6.32 17.31
CA ARG A 285 30.63 5.53 18.51
C ARG A 285 29.56 6.20 19.35
N LYS A 286 29.63 7.51 19.56
CA LYS A 286 28.65 8.29 20.32
C LYS A 286 27.28 8.28 19.62
N ASN A 287 27.26 8.53 18.33
CA ASN A 287 26.03 8.60 17.54
C ASN A 287 25.37 7.22 17.38
N LEU A 288 26.15 6.18 17.11
CA LEU A 288 25.67 4.79 17.06
C LEU A 288 25.06 4.36 18.40
N LYS A 289 25.72 4.65 19.52
CA LYS A 289 25.19 4.37 20.85
C LYS A 289 23.83 5.06 21.08
N LYS A 290 23.68 6.30 20.60
CA LYS A 290 22.42 7.05 20.70
C LYS A 290 21.32 6.41 19.84
N ALA A 291 21.62 6.06 18.58
CA ALA A 291 20.68 5.41 17.66
C ALA A 291 20.21 4.06 18.21
N VAL A 292 21.14 3.19 18.64
CA VAL A 292 20.85 1.89 19.26
C VAL A 292 20.01 2.04 20.54
N SER A 293 20.30 3.04 21.37
CA SER A 293 19.55 3.25 22.63
C SER A 293 18.12 3.70 22.40
N ARG A 294 17.81 4.33 21.26
CA ARG A 294 16.45 4.72 20.87
C ARG A 294 15.67 3.57 20.27
N SER A 295 16.35 2.65 19.61
CA SER A 295 15.75 1.51 18.89
C SER A 295 15.84 0.22 19.71
N LYS A 296 15.40 0.25 20.97
CA LYS A 296 15.41 -0.93 21.85
C LYS A 296 14.45 -1.99 21.33
N GLY A 297 14.91 -3.25 21.37
CA GLY A 297 14.13 -4.42 20.96
C GLY A 297 14.68 -5.72 21.49
N LYS A 298 14.26 -6.83 20.90
CA LYS A 298 14.65 -8.18 21.36
C LYS A 298 15.76 -8.83 20.52
N SER A 299 16.05 -8.27 19.34
CA SER A 299 17.04 -8.83 18.42
C SER A 299 18.45 -8.61 18.95
N ARG A 300 19.31 -9.63 18.83
CA ARG A 300 20.74 -9.51 19.16
C ARG A 300 21.37 -8.45 18.27
N LEU A 301 22.30 -7.68 18.84
CA LEU A 301 23.12 -6.74 18.09
C LEU A 301 24.54 -7.26 17.99
N ALA A 302 25.02 -7.42 16.78
CA ALA A 302 26.42 -7.76 16.52
C ALA A 302 27.06 -6.71 15.61
N PHE A 303 28.38 -6.65 15.67
CA PHE A 303 29.20 -5.77 14.85
C PHE A 303 30.23 -6.61 14.13
N ASN A 304 30.28 -6.51 12.83
CA ASN A 304 31.29 -7.10 11.99
C ASN A 304 32.33 -6.03 11.66
N VAL A 305 33.42 -5.98 12.44
CA VAL A 305 34.50 -5.02 12.22
C VAL A 305 35.52 -5.62 11.26
N TYR A 306 35.80 -4.91 10.18
CA TYR A 306 36.72 -5.38 9.16
C TYR A 306 37.77 -4.32 8.79
N ASP A 307 38.99 -4.83 8.54
CA ASP A 307 40.11 -4.10 7.98
C ASP A 307 40.45 -4.70 6.62
N ARG A 308 40.24 -3.93 5.55
CA ARG A 308 40.46 -4.40 4.17
C ARG A 308 41.93 -4.54 3.84
N GLU A 309 42.78 -3.67 4.38
CA GLU A 309 44.22 -3.66 4.11
C GLU A 309 44.89 -4.90 4.73
N ASN A 310 44.57 -5.19 5.99
CA ASN A 310 45.14 -6.31 6.72
C ASN A 310 44.33 -7.63 6.57
N ARG A 311 43.23 -7.62 5.82
CA ARG A 311 42.31 -8.76 5.63
C ARG A 311 41.81 -9.36 6.95
N ILE A 312 41.58 -8.51 7.94
CA ILE A 312 41.06 -8.91 9.25
C ILE A 312 39.56 -8.70 9.26
N ASN A 313 38.82 -9.66 9.78
CA ASN A 313 37.39 -9.58 9.99
C ASN A 313 37.05 -10.21 11.35
N VAL A 314 36.43 -9.46 12.23
CA VAL A 314 36.09 -9.89 13.60
C VAL A 314 34.65 -9.51 13.91
N GLU A 315 33.84 -10.49 14.33
CA GLU A 315 32.48 -10.29 14.75
C GLU A 315 32.40 -10.15 16.27
N PHE A 316 31.75 -9.09 16.75
CA PHE A 316 31.51 -8.81 18.16
C PHE A 316 30.02 -8.80 18.45
N VAL A 317 29.60 -9.53 19.47
CA VAL A 317 28.22 -9.49 19.95
C VAL A 317 28.09 -8.52 21.11
N SER A 318 27.11 -7.62 21.02
CA SER A 318 26.79 -6.71 22.12
C SER A 318 26.20 -7.49 23.31
N ARG A 319 26.81 -7.37 24.49
CA ARG A 319 26.27 -7.95 25.72
C ARG A 319 25.26 -7.05 26.42
N LYS A 320 25.23 -5.75 26.06
CA LYS A 320 24.45 -4.74 26.79
C LYS A 320 23.23 -4.27 26.01
N TYR A 321 23.30 -4.29 24.69
CA TYR A 321 22.26 -3.74 23.83
C TYR A 321 21.62 -4.82 22.98
N SER A 322 20.31 -4.81 22.94
CA SER A 322 19.49 -5.48 21.95
C SER A 322 18.67 -4.44 21.19
N VAL A 323 18.31 -4.69 19.97
CA VAL A 323 17.71 -3.70 19.06
C VAL A 323 16.43 -4.19 18.42
N LEU A 324 15.61 -3.26 17.99
CA LEU A 324 14.60 -3.44 16.97
C LEU A 324 15.15 -2.81 15.67
N ALA A 325 15.02 -3.49 14.55
CA ALA A 325 15.35 -2.94 13.23
C ALA A 325 14.32 -1.86 12.84
N SER A 326 14.27 -0.75 13.61
CA SER A 326 13.33 0.35 13.42
C SER A 326 13.73 1.21 12.22
N ASP A 327 12.77 1.90 11.59
CA ASP A 327 13.04 2.81 10.47
C ASP A 327 14.01 3.94 10.86
N GLU A 328 13.98 4.37 12.13
CA GLU A 328 14.92 5.38 12.63
C GLU A 328 16.36 4.85 12.63
N LEU A 329 16.56 3.61 13.11
CA LEU A 329 17.88 2.97 13.13
C LEU A 329 18.38 2.70 11.72
N LEU A 330 17.53 2.15 10.85
CA LEU A 330 17.89 1.80 9.47
C LEU A 330 18.27 3.05 8.67
N ARG A 331 17.44 4.10 8.71
CA ARG A 331 17.77 5.40 8.07
C ARG A 331 19.03 6.03 8.61
N TRP A 332 19.29 5.91 9.91
CA TRP A 332 20.53 6.39 10.48
C TRP A 332 21.74 5.62 9.98
N LEU A 333 21.66 4.27 9.89
CA LEU A 333 22.73 3.43 9.35
C LEU A 333 23.02 3.77 7.88
N ASP A 334 21.98 3.93 7.07
CA ASP A 334 22.10 4.31 5.66
C ASP A 334 22.75 5.69 5.51
N ALA A 335 22.30 6.69 6.28
CA ALA A 335 22.89 8.04 6.29
C ALA A 335 24.35 8.04 6.77
N ALA A 336 24.69 7.13 7.70
CA ALA A 336 26.06 6.93 8.14
C ALA A 336 26.88 6.09 7.14
N GLY A 337 26.29 5.56 6.06
CA GLY A 337 26.95 4.69 5.09
C GLY A 337 27.47 3.38 5.70
N LEU A 338 26.73 2.85 6.69
CA LEU A 338 27.01 1.57 7.33
C LEU A 338 26.08 0.50 6.80
N HIS A 339 26.65 -0.59 6.29
CA HIS A 339 25.87 -1.73 5.87
C HIS A 339 25.44 -2.58 7.06
N TYR A 340 24.34 -3.27 6.91
CA TYR A 340 23.84 -4.20 7.93
C TYR A 340 23.28 -5.47 7.30
N ARG A 341 23.25 -6.54 8.07
CA ARG A 341 22.65 -7.83 7.73
C ARG A 341 21.69 -8.25 8.80
N ILE A 342 20.64 -8.97 8.41
CA ILE A 342 19.61 -9.46 9.32
C ILE A 342 19.59 -10.98 9.26
N ASN A 343 19.68 -11.60 10.43
CA ASN A 343 19.50 -13.03 10.62
C ASN A 343 18.08 -13.27 11.18
N LYS A 344 17.36 -14.21 10.53
CA LYS A 344 15.96 -14.56 10.82
C LYS A 344 15.85 -15.68 11.83
#